data_27fc59ec74420aedceb6505558bcaa97
#
_entry.id   27fc59ec74420aedceb6505558bcaa97
#
_cell.length_a   1.000
_cell.length_b   1.000
_cell.length_c   1.000
_cell.angle_alpha   90.00
_cell.angle_beta   90.00
_cell.angle_gamma   90.00
#
_symmetry.space_group_name_H-M   'P 1'
#
loop_
_entity.id
_entity.type
_entity.pdbx_description
1 polymer ?
#
loop_
_entity_poly.entity_id
_entity_poly.type
_entity_poly.pdbx_seq_one_letter_code
_entity_poly.pdbx_strand_id
1 'polypeptide(L)'
;MTTSTIGLGNGYDETILEALAQGGGGAHRFAGTIDEAVGAIAAEVNDLLDKTIVNAVLRLTPTTAMTEVPRIEILQRLPHWMDGTTYVVQLGDLFSGENRRFVIDIDVPGITALGLCKLADLTIEYLDLASRQEISVMMPVNVNVVPGDIAAGRISDPIVRAERLILGAQSAKSLATEEILNGKTKEASNRLKGTASNLRREASLISATDEPTSESLRLIQAEADELDALALTVENEDRFYASKRMTESYSRKTRSKNDRNPTVDPSIDPDTLSN
;
A
#
# COMPACT_ATOMS: atom_id res chain seq x y z
N MET A 1 -6.05 -18.69 -5.61
CA MET A 1 -4.63 -19.15 -5.62
C MET A 1 -3.77 -17.91 -5.66
N THR A 2 -2.82 -17.76 -4.73
CA THR A 2 -1.90 -16.60 -4.68
C THR A 2 -0.58 -16.98 -5.36
N THR A 3 -0.03 -16.10 -6.19
CA THR A 3 1.24 -16.32 -6.88
C THR A 3 2.22 -15.23 -6.49
N SER A 4 3.30 -15.59 -5.78
CA SER A 4 4.42 -14.69 -5.52
C SER A 4 5.60 -15.08 -6.43
N THR A 5 6.48 -14.13 -6.71
CA THR A 5 7.66 -14.35 -7.54
C THR A 5 8.93 -13.98 -6.79
N ILE A 6 9.98 -14.75 -7.01
CA ILE A 6 11.32 -14.47 -6.46
C ILE A 6 12.31 -14.43 -7.60
N GLY A 7 12.95 -13.29 -7.79
CA GLY A 7 14.01 -13.11 -8.79
C GLY A 7 15.37 -13.28 -8.14
N LEU A 8 16.22 -14.17 -8.70
CA LEU A 8 17.58 -14.43 -8.20
C LEU A 8 18.62 -13.80 -9.11
N GLY A 9 19.51 -12.99 -8.51
CA GLY A 9 20.60 -12.32 -9.22
C GLY A 9 20.10 -11.25 -10.20
N ASN A 10 20.95 -10.86 -11.15
CA ASN A 10 20.67 -9.73 -12.04
C ASN A 10 20.13 -10.14 -13.44
N GLY A 11 19.95 -11.43 -13.70
CA GLY A 11 19.67 -11.95 -15.05
C GLY A 11 18.19 -12.09 -15.43
N TYR A 12 17.27 -11.54 -14.66
CA TYR A 12 15.81 -11.63 -14.94
C TYR A 12 15.18 -10.26 -15.18
N ASP A 13 14.00 -10.26 -15.77
CA ASP A 13 13.18 -9.07 -15.98
C ASP A 13 12.24 -8.87 -14.77
N GLU A 14 12.53 -7.86 -13.97
CA GLU A 14 11.76 -7.53 -12.75
C GLU A 14 10.36 -7.05 -13.07
N THR A 15 10.15 -6.41 -14.22
CA THR A 15 8.83 -5.90 -14.63
C THR A 15 7.86 -7.06 -14.91
N ILE A 16 8.36 -8.13 -15.57
CA ILE A 16 7.58 -9.33 -15.84
C ILE A 16 7.25 -10.07 -14.53
N LEU A 17 8.22 -10.26 -13.66
CA LEU A 17 8.02 -10.98 -12.40
C LEU A 17 7.08 -10.20 -11.46
N GLU A 18 7.22 -8.88 -11.40
CA GLU A 18 6.32 -8.02 -10.63
C GLU A 18 4.90 -8.08 -11.18
N ALA A 19 4.71 -7.99 -12.51
CA ALA A 19 3.40 -8.10 -13.14
C ALA A 19 2.72 -9.46 -12.89
N LEU A 20 3.49 -10.56 -12.92
CA LEU A 20 2.99 -11.91 -12.59
C LEU A 20 2.56 -12.00 -11.12
N ALA A 21 3.36 -11.48 -10.19
CA ALA A 21 3.02 -11.44 -8.78
C ALA A 21 1.77 -10.58 -8.55
N GLN A 22 1.69 -9.43 -9.22
CA GLN A 22 0.54 -8.53 -9.16
C GLN A 22 -0.75 -9.21 -9.67
N GLY A 23 -0.71 -9.84 -10.83
CA GLY A 23 -1.85 -10.58 -11.37
C GLY A 23 -2.26 -11.77 -10.49
N GLY A 24 -1.30 -12.41 -9.84
CA GLY A 24 -1.52 -13.54 -8.93
C GLY A 24 -1.87 -13.16 -7.49
N GLY A 25 -1.99 -11.87 -7.16
CA GLY A 25 -2.28 -11.43 -5.79
C GLY A 25 -1.15 -11.64 -4.78
N GLY A 26 0.05 -11.98 -5.24
CA GLY A 26 1.26 -12.16 -4.45
C GLY A 26 2.19 -10.95 -4.46
N ALA A 27 3.43 -11.12 -4.00
CA ALA A 27 4.47 -10.10 -4.01
C ALA A 27 5.70 -10.55 -4.82
N HIS A 28 6.38 -9.59 -5.43
CA HIS A 28 7.70 -9.83 -6.02
C HIS A 28 8.79 -9.57 -4.97
N ARG A 29 9.76 -10.50 -4.86
CA ARG A 29 10.95 -10.37 -4.02
C ARG A 29 12.20 -10.48 -4.87
N PHE A 30 13.21 -9.70 -4.51
CA PHE A 30 14.55 -9.79 -5.09
C PHE A 30 15.49 -10.49 -4.11
N ALA A 31 16.33 -11.39 -4.64
CA ALA A 31 17.41 -12.02 -3.91
C ALA A 31 18.72 -11.85 -4.71
N GLY A 32 19.68 -11.15 -4.14
CA GLY A 32 21.01 -10.98 -4.75
C GLY A 32 21.87 -12.23 -4.63
N THR A 33 21.59 -13.07 -3.62
CA THR A 33 22.32 -14.30 -3.30
C THR A 33 21.37 -15.48 -3.12
N ILE A 34 21.91 -16.70 -3.13
CA ILE A 34 21.14 -17.94 -2.87
C ILE A 34 20.58 -17.93 -1.45
N ASP A 35 21.36 -17.47 -0.47
CA ASP A 35 20.91 -17.41 0.92
C ASP A 35 19.74 -16.45 1.11
N GLU A 36 19.78 -15.29 0.46
CA GLU A 36 18.62 -14.38 0.43
C GLU A 36 17.40 -15.03 -0.24
N ALA A 37 17.57 -15.83 -1.29
CA ALA A 37 16.48 -16.54 -1.95
C ALA A 37 15.84 -17.58 -1.02
N VAL A 38 16.65 -18.33 -0.27
CA VAL A 38 16.17 -19.29 0.74
C VAL A 38 15.37 -18.56 1.83
N GLY A 39 15.88 -17.44 2.32
CA GLY A 39 15.15 -16.59 3.28
C GLY A 39 13.83 -16.06 2.73
N ALA A 40 13.83 -15.61 1.47
CA ALA A 40 12.60 -15.14 0.80
C ALA A 40 11.55 -16.27 0.64
N ILE A 41 11.97 -17.48 0.28
CA ILE A 41 11.09 -18.66 0.21
C ILE A 41 10.51 -19.01 1.57
N ALA A 42 11.37 -19.06 2.62
CA ALA A 42 10.92 -19.35 3.97
C ALA A 42 9.89 -18.34 4.47
N ALA A 43 10.14 -17.06 4.23
CA ALA A 43 9.19 -16.00 4.58
C ALA A 43 7.85 -16.15 3.83
N GLU A 44 7.86 -16.49 2.54
CA GLU A 44 6.64 -16.68 1.76
C GLU A 44 5.85 -17.92 2.22
N VAL A 45 6.54 -19.01 2.61
CA VAL A 45 5.88 -20.21 3.17
C VAL A 45 5.22 -19.87 4.52
N ASN A 46 5.89 -19.14 5.39
CA ASN A 46 5.31 -18.70 6.65
C ASN A 46 4.07 -17.80 6.43
N ASP A 47 4.15 -16.89 5.47
CA ASP A 47 3.02 -16.04 5.09
C ASP A 47 1.83 -16.89 4.63
N LEU A 48 2.04 -17.96 3.87
CA LEU A 48 0.96 -18.84 3.43
C LEU A 48 0.29 -19.60 4.58
N LEU A 49 1.04 -19.96 5.62
CA LEU A 49 0.51 -20.67 6.80
C LEU A 49 -0.34 -19.75 7.70
N ASP A 50 -0.09 -18.47 7.67
CA ASP A 50 -0.78 -17.46 8.49
C ASP A 50 -2.03 -16.86 7.82
N LYS A 51 -2.44 -17.40 6.68
CA LYS A 51 -3.63 -16.91 5.96
C LYS A 51 -4.89 -17.17 6.78
N THR A 52 -5.66 -16.12 7.03
CA THR A 52 -6.92 -16.17 7.81
C THR A 52 -8.14 -15.87 6.97
N ILE A 53 -8.00 -15.03 5.95
CA ILE A 53 -9.08 -14.58 5.07
C ILE A 53 -8.70 -14.86 3.63
N VAL A 54 -9.65 -15.33 2.83
CA VAL A 54 -9.45 -15.52 1.39
C VAL A 54 -10.53 -14.81 0.58
N ASN A 55 -10.15 -14.39 -0.62
CA ASN A 55 -11.03 -13.76 -1.59
C ASN A 55 -11.76 -12.51 -1.07
N ALA A 56 -11.08 -11.69 -0.27
CA ALA A 56 -11.68 -10.45 0.20
C ALA A 56 -11.97 -9.50 -0.98
N VAL A 57 -13.20 -9.00 -1.02
CA VAL A 57 -13.71 -8.08 -2.03
C VAL A 57 -14.35 -6.89 -1.33
N LEU A 58 -14.01 -5.70 -1.77
CA LEU A 58 -14.67 -4.46 -1.35
C LEU A 58 -15.63 -4.01 -2.44
N ARG A 59 -16.87 -3.68 -2.04
CA ARG A 59 -17.90 -3.13 -2.91
C ARG A 59 -18.28 -1.75 -2.39
N LEU A 60 -18.25 -0.76 -3.26
CA LEU A 60 -18.72 0.59 -2.97
C LEU A 60 -19.93 0.88 -3.87
N THR A 61 -21.11 0.95 -3.28
CA THR A 61 -22.37 1.17 -3.99
C THR A 61 -22.87 2.59 -3.70
N PRO A 62 -22.82 3.52 -4.68
CA PRO A 62 -23.33 4.88 -4.51
C PRO A 62 -24.82 4.89 -4.20
N THR A 63 -25.27 5.85 -3.39
CA THR A 63 -26.70 6.07 -3.14
C THR A 63 -27.31 6.94 -4.22
N THR A 64 -28.65 6.90 -4.34
CA THR A 64 -29.43 7.74 -5.27
C THR A 64 -29.34 9.26 -4.98
N ALA A 65 -28.78 9.64 -3.82
CA ALA A 65 -28.50 11.06 -3.52
C ALA A 65 -27.38 11.62 -4.42
N MET A 66 -26.60 10.75 -5.06
CA MET A 66 -25.64 11.11 -6.08
C MET A 66 -26.32 11.05 -7.45
N THR A 67 -26.67 12.18 -8.00
CA THR A 67 -27.38 12.31 -9.31
C THR A 67 -26.52 11.84 -10.49
N GLU A 68 -25.22 11.73 -10.32
CA GLU A 68 -24.26 11.19 -11.30
C GLU A 68 -23.42 10.11 -10.62
N VAL A 69 -22.97 9.11 -11.39
CA VAL A 69 -22.02 8.12 -10.88
C VAL A 69 -20.75 8.86 -10.53
N PRO A 70 -20.34 8.91 -9.26
CA PRO A 70 -19.16 9.63 -8.86
C PRO A 70 -17.92 8.99 -9.52
N ARG A 71 -16.94 9.81 -9.85
CA ARG A 71 -15.64 9.28 -10.15
C ARG A 71 -15.07 8.70 -8.85
N ILE A 72 -14.82 7.39 -8.88
CA ILE A 72 -14.22 6.66 -7.77
C ILE A 72 -12.86 6.17 -8.25
N GLU A 73 -11.83 6.43 -7.49
CA GLU A 73 -10.47 6.00 -7.79
C GLU A 73 -9.85 5.40 -6.53
N ILE A 74 -9.32 4.17 -6.66
CA ILE A 74 -8.46 3.60 -5.63
C ILE A 74 -7.03 3.95 -5.95
N LEU A 75 -6.34 4.58 -4.99
CA LEU A 75 -4.97 5.04 -5.19
C LEU A 75 -3.96 3.88 -5.23
N GLN A 76 -4.30 2.74 -4.62
CA GLN A 76 -3.53 1.50 -4.76
C GLN A 76 -3.86 0.82 -6.09
N ARG A 77 -2.85 0.21 -6.73
CA ARG A 77 -3.03 -0.57 -7.97
C ARG A 77 -3.64 -1.95 -7.68
N LEU A 78 -4.91 -1.98 -7.30
CA LEU A 78 -5.67 -3.20 -7.07
C LEU A 78 -6.58 -3.52 -8.27
N PRO A 79 -6.81 -4.79 -8.59
CA PRO A 79 -7.79 -5.17 -9.60
C PRO A 79 -9.17 -4.63 -9.21
N HIS A 80 -9.82 -3.91 -10.11
CA HIS A 80 -11.13 -3.32 -9.88
C HIS A 80 -11.96 -3.30 -11.16
N TRP A 81 -13.28 -3.28 -11.02
CA TRP A 81 -14.24 -3.19 -12.12
C TRP A 81 -15.55 -2.58 -11.65
N MET A 82 -16.41 -2.22 -12.60
CA MET A 82 -17.78 -1.80 -12.32
C MET A 82 -18.73 -3.00 -12.47
N ASP A 83 -19.61 -3.17 -11.49
CA ASP A 83 -20.74 -4.10 -11.51
C ASP A 83 -22.04 -3.27 -11.42
N GLY A 84 -22.60 -2.92 -12.57
CA GLY A 84 -23.65 -1.89 -12.64
C GLY A 84 -23.11 -0.54 -12.16
N THR A 85 -23.69 -0.02 -11.08
CA THR A 85 -23.24 1.22 -10.41
C THR A 85 -22.26 0.97 -9.26
N THR A 86 -22.03 -0.29 -8.89
CA THR A 86 -21.16 -0.66 -7.79
C THR A 86 -19.71 -0.73 -8.26
N TYR A 87 -18.83 -0.03 -7.56
CA TYR A 87 -17.39 -0.13 -7.75
C TYR A 87 -16.85 -1.30 -6.93
N VAL A 88 -16.23 -2.27 -7.59
CA VAL A 88 -15.75 -3.52 -6.98
C VAL A 88 -14.24 -3.56 -7.02
N VAL A 89 -13.63 -3.90 -5.90
CA VAL A 89 -12.18 -4.00 -5.74
C VAL A 89 -11.82 -5.34 -5.15
N GLN A 90 -10.91 -6.04 -5.80
CA GLN A 90 -10.39 -7.29 -5.28
C GLN A 90 -9.24 -7.01 -4.30
N LEU A 91 -9.49 -7.22 -3.02
CA LEU A 91 -8.49 -7.07 -1.97
C LEU A 91 -7.57 -8.29 -1.88
N GLY A 92 -8.05 -9.46 -2.31
CA GLY A 92 -7.31 -10.72 -2.26
C GLY A 92 -7.35 -11.39 -0.90
N ASP A 93 -6.29 -12.11 -0.57
CA ASP A 93 -6.17 -12.83 0.70
C ASP A 93 -5.52 -11.95 1.76
N LEU A 94 -5.94 -12.14 3.04
CA LEU A 94 -5.35 -11.46 4.18
C LEU A 94 -4.79 -12.48 5.17
N PHE A 95 -3.80 -12.04 5.94
CA PHE A 95 -3.02 -12.87 6.84
C PHE A 95 -3.22 -12.44 8.29
N SER A 96 -2.92 -13.32 9.23
CA SER A 96 -3.03 -13.03 10.65
C SER A 96 -2.16 -11.81 11.04
N GLY A 97 -2.74 -10.87 11.78
CA GLY A 97 -2.05 -9.65 12.20
C GLY A 97 -1.76 -8.64 11.08
N GLU A 98 -2.25 -8.85 9.86
CA GLU A 98 -2.12 -7.90 8.76
C GLU A 98 -3.07 -6.71 8.97
N ASN A 99 -2.52 -5.48 8.88
CA ASN A 99 -3.28 -4.25 8.82
C ASN A 99 -3.18 -3.69 7.40
N ARG A 100 -4.28 -3.78 6.64
CA ARG A 100 -4.31 -3.30 5.25
C ARG A 100 -5.14 -2.03 5.14
N ARG A 101 -4.52 -0.97 4.62
CA ARG A 101 -5.13 0.35 4.47
C ARG A 101 -5.32 0.67 2.99
N PHE A 102 -6.47 1.25 2.66
CA PHE A 102 -6.80 1.68 1.30
C PHE A 102 -7.22 3.13 1.32
N VAL A 103 -6.83 3.86 0.29
CA VAL A 103 -7.32 5.21 0.04
C VAL A 103 -8.22 5.18 -1.19
N ILE A 104 -9.44 5.60 -1.01
CA ILE A 104 -10.44 5.71 -2.06
C ILE A 104 -10.75 7.19 -2.23
N ASP A 105 -10.48 7.74 -3.40
CA ASP A 105 -10.91 9.08 -3.77
C ASP A 105 -12.31 9.00 -4.41
N ILE A 106 -13.22 9.81 -3.90
CA ILE A 106 -14.59 9.91 -4.41
C ILE A 106 -14.86 11.37 -4.75
N ASP A 107 -15.09 11.65 -6.03
CA ASP A 107 -15.54 12.98 -6.46
C ASP A 107 -17.01 13.12 -6.11
N VAL A 108 -17.32 13.94 -5.11
CA VAL A 108 -18.68 14.16 -4.65
C VAL A 108 -19.27 15.35 -5.41
N PRO A 109 -20.37 15.16 -6.18
CA PRO A 109 -21.02 16.29 -6.83
C PRO A 109 -21.62 17.25 -5.79
N GLY A 110 -21.90 18.47 -6.21
CA GLY A 110 -22.50 19.47 -5.34
C GLY A 110 -23.81 18.99 -4.71
N ILE A 111 -23.86 18.91 -3.38
CA ILE A 111 -25.03 18.52 -2.61
C ILE A 111 -25.66 19.79 -2.04
N THR A 112 -26.94 20.02 -2.35
CA THR A 112 -27.66 21.24 -1.91
C THR A 112 -28.20 21.14 -0.49
N ALA A 113 -28.49 19.91 0.00
CA ALA A 113 -28.99 19.68 1.34
C ALA A 113 -27.85 19.72 2.36
N LEU A 114 -27.95 20.60 3.37
CA LEU A 114 -27.01 20.67 4.47
C LEU A 114 -27.24 19.53 5.48
N GLY A 115 -26.16 19.12 6.15
CA GLY A 115 -26.18 18.09 7.19
C GLY A 115 -25.56 16.78 6.74
N LEU A 116 -25.86 15.71 7.48
CA LEU A 116 -25.32 14.37 7.21
C LEU A 116 -25.96 13.76 5.98
N CYS A 117 -25.16 13.49 4.97
CA CYS A 117 -25.60 12.86 3.72
C CYS A 117 -24.86 11.54 3.52
N LYS A 118 -25.60 10.47 3.27
CA LYS A 118 -25.03 9.17 2.91
C LYS A 118 -24.67 9.17 1.43
N LEU A 119 -23.39 8.94 1.12
CA LEU A 119 -22.86 8.90 -0.25
C LEU A 119 -22.94 7.50 -0.86
N ALA A 120 -22.55 6.51 -0.08
CA ALA A 120 -22.44 5.14 -0.55
C ALA A 120 -22.60 4.14 0.60
N ASP A 121 -22.81 2.87 0.24
CA ASP A 121 -22.60 1.73 1.10
C ASP A 121 -21.28 1.07 0.73
N LEU A 122 -20.39 0.89 1.72
CA LEU A 122 -19.16 0.15 1.59
C LEU A 122 -19.39 -1.24 2.21
N THR A 123 -19.25 -2.28 1.40
CA THR A 123 -19.39 -3.67 1.85
C THR A 123 -18.06 -4.40 1.64
N ILE A 124 -17.60 -5.13 2.65
CA ILE A 124 -16.46 -6.03 2.54
C ILE A 124 -16.98 -7.45 2.68
N GLU A 125 -16.73 -8.26 1.66
CA GLU A 125 -17.12 -9.67 1.59
C GLU A 125 -15.86 -10.54 1.56
N TYR A 126 -15.81 -11.60 2.36
CA TYR A 126 -14.68 -12.50 2.42
C TYR A 126 -15.06 -13.88 2.98
N LEU A 127 -14.23 -14.89 2.69
CA LEU A 127 -14.32 -16.20 3.34
C LEU A 127 -13.34 -16.24 4.53
N ASP A 128 -13.88 -16.42 5.73
CA ASP A 128 -13.09 -16.67 6.94
C ASP A 128 -12.69 -18.16 7.01
N LEU A 129 -11.39 -18.44 7.04
CA LEU A 129 -10.87 -19.81 7.05
C LEU A 129 -11.08 -20.53 8.38
N ALA A 130 -11.17 -19.80 9.48
CA ALA A 130 -11.39 -20.41 10.80
C ALA A 130 -12.81 -20.94 10.95
N SER A 131 -13.81 -20.14 10.62
CA SER A 131 -15.23 -20.53 10.67
C SER A 131 -15.70 -21.24 9.41
N ARG A 132 -14.96 -21.12 8.30
CA ARG A 132 -15.34 -21.56 6.94
C ARG A 132 -16.66 -20.95 6.45
N GLN A 133 -16.93 -19.72 6.88
CA GLN A 133 -18.15 -18.99 6.52
C GLN A 133 -17.80 -17.77 5.64
N GLU A 134 -18.70 -17.46 4.72
CA GLU A 134 -18.69 -16.19 4.01
C GLU A 134 -19.20 -15.11 4.96
N ILE A 135 -18.40 -14.08 5.16
CA ILE A 135 -18.70 -12.92 6.00
C ILE A 135 -18.92 -11.71 5.11
N SER A 136 -19.97 -10.96 5.41
CA SER A 136 -20.25 -9.68 4.77
C SER A 136 -20.43 -8.62 5.84
N VAL A 137 -19.63 -7.55 5.76
CA VAL A 137 -19.68 -6.41 6.66
C VAL A 137 -20.01 -5.17 5.85
N MET A 138 -21.09 -4.48 6.21
CA MET A 138 -21.52 -3.26 5.53
C MET A 138 -21.41 -2.06 6.46
N MET A 139 -20.90 -0.95 5.93
CA MET A 139 -20.87 0.34 6.62
C MET A 139 -21.25 1.48 5.68
N PRO A 140 -22.02 2.49 6.16
CA PRO A 140 -22.35 3.64 5.36
C PRO A 140 -21.16 4.61 5.24
N VAL A 141 -20.94 5.13 4.05
CA VAL A 141 -20.02 6.24 3.79
C VAL A 141 -20.83 7.54 3.83
N ASN A 142 -20.61 8.34 4.85
CA ASN A 142 -21.35 9.57 5.09
C ASN A 142 -20.43 10.80 4.95
N VAL A 143 -21.00 11.89 4.46
CA VAL A 143 -20.37 13.21 4.44
C VAL A 143 -21.26 14.21 5.18
N ASN A 144 -20.63 15.13 5.92
CA ASN A 144 -21.35 16.24 6.51
C ASN A 144 -21.25 17.46 5.60
N VAL A 145 -22.33 17.77 4.93
CA VAL A 145 -22.45 18.91 4.01
C VAL A 145 -22.62 20.18 4.83
N VAL A 146 -21.70 21.12 4.65
CA VAL A 146 -21.69 22.40 5.36
C VAL A 146 -21.55 23.56 4.36
N PRO A 147 -21.93 24.80 4.72
CA PRO A 147 -21.67 25.97 3.89
C PRO A 147 -20.20 26.09 3.50
N GLY A 148 -19.92 26.65 2.31
CA GLY A 148 -18.59 26.69 1.73
C GLY A 148 -17.53 27.43 2.56
N ASP A 149 -17.93 28.47 3.29
CA ASP A 149 -17.09 29.21 4.23
C ASP A 149 -16.62 28.34 5.42
N ILE A 150 -17.49 27.46 5.93
CA ILE A 150 -17.15 26.49 6.98
C ILE A 150 -16.30 25.36 6.40
N ALA A 151 -16.59 24.91 5.17
CA ALA A 151 -15.82 23.87 4.53
C ALA A 151 -14.36 24.26 4.28
N ALA A 152 -14.13 25.52 3.90
CA ALA A 152 -12.78 26.05 3.61
C ALA A 152 -11.82 26.01 4.82
N GLY A 153 -12.34 26.01 6.05
CA GLY A 153 -11.56 25.92 7.29
C GLY A 153 -11.29 24.50 7.80
N ARG A 154 -11.77 23.46 7.12
CA ARG A 154 -11.58 22.08 7.59
C ARG A 154 -10.19 21.55 7.26
N ILE A 155 -9.57 20.96 8.26
CA ILE A 155 -8.28 20.28 8.12
C ILE A 155 -8.58 18.81 7.73
N SER A 156 -7.82 18.30 6.77
CA SER A 156 -7.90 16.89 6.38
C SER A 156 -7.54 15.97 7.55
N ASP A 157 -8.19 14.82 7.64
CA ASP A 157 -7.86 13.80 8.62
C ASP A 157 -6.36 13.43 8.53
N PRO A 158 -5.62 13.46 9.63
CA PRO A 158 -4.17 13.25 9.63
C PRO A 158 -3.78 11.84 9.14
N ILE A 159 -4.60 10.81 9.43
CA ILE A 159 -4.35 9.43 8.99
C ILE A 159 -4.51 9.33 7.48
N VAL A 160 -5.60 9.89 6.93
CA VAL A 160 -5.83 9.92 5.47
C VAL A 160 -4.71 10.68 4.76
N ARG A 161 -4.26 11.80 5.33
CA ARG A 161 -3.13 12.57 4.80
C ARG A 161 -1.84 11.76 4.80
N ALA A 162 -1.56 11.03 5.87
CA ALA A 162 -0.40 10.16 5.99
C ALA A 162 -0.39 9.05 4.94
N GLU A 163 -1.52 8.36 4.77
CA GLU A 163 -1.66 7.31 3.76
C GLU A 163 -1.46 7.83 2.33
N ARG A 164 -2.01 9.00 2.00
CA ARG A 164 -1.79 9.63 0.69
C ARG A 164 -0.32 9.97 0.46
N LEU A 165 0.41 10.41 1.48
CA LEU A 165 1.84 10.69 1.40
C LEU A 165 2.65 9.42 1.12
N ILE A 166 2.35 8.32 1.83
CA ILE A 166 3.00 7.02 1.62
C ILE A 166 2.73 6.50 0.19
N LEU A 167 1.49 6.61 -0.30
CA LEU A 167 1.16 6.23 -1.68
C LEU A 167 1.88 7.09 -2.72
N GLY A 168 2.05 8.37 -2.46
CA GLY A 168 2.86 9.26 -3.28
C GLY A 168 4.33 8.80 -3.35
N ALA A 169 4.88 8.30 -2.24
CA ALA A 169 6.21 7.70 -2.21
C ALA A 169 6.32 6.44 -3.07
N GLN A 170 5.30 5.57 -3.07
CA GLN A 170 5.28 4.40 -3.96
C GLN A 170 5.27 4.80 -5.45
N SER A 171 4.51 5.83 -5.80
CA SER A 171 4.52 6.38 -7.16
C SER A 171 5.91 6.92 -7.54
N ALA A 172 6.60 7.59 -6.61
CA ALA A 172 7.96 8.07 -6.82
C ALA A 172 8.96 6.93 -7.04
N LYS A 173 8.83 5.80 -6.31
CA LYS A 173 9.65 4.60 -6.52
C LYS A 173 9.45 4.01 -7.92
N SER A 174 8.19 3.90 -8.38
CA SER A 174 7.87 3.40 -9.72
C SER A 174 8.51 4.27 -10.83
N LEU A 175 8.38 5.59 -10.71
CA LEU A 175 9.01 6.53 -11.65
C LEU A 175 10.54 6.48 -11.60
N ALA A 176 11.12 6.37 -10.40
CA ALA A 176 12.57 6.23 -10.23
C ALA A 176 13.08 4.94 -10.89
N THR A 177 12.33 3.82 -10.80
CA THR A 177 12.69 2.58 -11.51
C THR A 177 12.76 2.80 -13.02
N GLU A 178 11.77 3.48 -13.60
CA GLU A 178 11.75 3.82 -15.02
C GLU A 178 12.94 4.72 -15.40
N GLU A 179 13.25 5.71 -14.57
CA GLU A 179 14.40 6.60 -14.78
C GLU A 179 15.74 5.84 -14.76
N ILE A 180 15.90 4.88 -13.82
CA ILE A 180 17.09 4.03 -13.72
C ILE A 180 17.25 3.18 -14.98
N LEU A 181 16.18 2.51 -15.42
CA LEU A 181 16.20 1.68 -16.63
C LEU A 181 16.56 2.49 -17.88
N ASN A 182 16.15 3.76 -17.94
CA ASN A 182 16.49 4.70 -18.99
C ASN A 182 17.87 5.38 -18.83
N GLY A 183 18.68 4.96 -17.83
CA GLY A 183 20.02 5.48 -17.57
C GLY A 183 20.05 6.86 -16.90
N LYS A 184 18.92 7.35 -16.38
CA LYS A 184 18.75 8.64 -15.69
C LYS A 184 18.92 8.51 -14.18
N THR A 185 20.06 7.96 -13.75
CA THR A 185 20.30 7.62 -12.32
C THR A 185 20.31 8.84 -11.40
N LYS A 186 20.81 9.99 -11.89
CA LYS A 186 20.80 11.25 -11.11
C LYS A 186 19.39 11.77 -10.88
N GLU A 187 18.54 11.72 -11.89
CA GLU A 187 17.13 12.11 -11.80
C GLU A 187 16.39 11.21 -10.81
N ALA A 188 16.60 9.91 -10.89
CA ALA A 188 16.02 8.93 -9.96
C ALA A 188 16.43 9.21 -8.50
N SER A 189 17.74 9.38 -8.22
CA SER A 189 18.23 9.72 -6.89
C SER A 189 17.64 11.04 -6.39
N ASN A 190 17.60 12.09 -7.20
CA ASN A 190 17.04 13.37 -6.85
C ASN A 190 15.52 13.28 -6.55
N ARG A 191 14.79 12.47 -7.31
CA ARG A 191 13.35 12.21 -7.07
C ARG A 191 13.15 11.58 -5.70
N LEU A 192 13.90 10.54 -5.38
CA LEU A 192 13.78 9.83 -4.10
C LEU A 192 14.10 10.76 -2.92
N LYS A 193 15.24 11.47 -2.97
CA LYS A 193 15.65 12.43 -1.93
C LYS A 193 14.64 13.58 -1.78
N GLY A 194 14.13 14.10 -2.90
CA GLY A 194 13.10 15.14 -2.90
C GLY A 194 11.79 14.65 -2.25
N THR A 195 11.39 13.41 -2.55
CA THR A 195 10.19 12.79 -1.96
C THR A 195 10.39 12.55 -0.46
N ALA A 196 11.56 12.02 -0.02
CA ALA A 196 11.88 11.83 1.39
C ALA A 196 11.83 13.15 2.18
N SER A 197 12.42 14.22 1.61
CA SER A 197 12.38 15.56 2.22
C SER A 197 10.96 16.10 2.32
N ASN A 198 10.13 15.88 1.29
CA ASN A 198 8.72 16.26 1.30
C ASN A 198 7.93 15.49 2.37
N LEU A 199 8.14 14.17 2.49
CA LEU A 199 7.50 13.36 3.53
C LEU A 199 7.79 13.91 4.93
N ARG A 200 9.05 14.20 5.25
CA ARG A 200 9.44 14.75 6.56
C ARG A 200 8.84 16.11 6.80
N ARG A 201 8.82 16.98 5.79
CA ARG A 201 8.18 18.29 5.89
C ARG A 201 6.69 18.18 6.17
N GLU A 202 5.98 17.35 5.41
CA GLU A 202 4.54 17.16 5.58
C GLU A 202 4.22 16.50 6.94
N ALA A 203 5.05 15.53 7.38
CA ALA A 203 4.92 14.92 8.70
C ALA A 203 5.05 15.94 9.83
N SER A 204 5.94 16.93 9.70
CA SER A 204 6.11 17.99 10.71
C SER A 204 4.89 18.91 10.87
N LEU A 205 3.97 18.90 9.90
CA LEU A 205 2.71 19.67 9.94
C LEU A 205 1.56 18.86 10.55
N ILE A 206 1.75 17.58 10.84
CA ILE A 206 0.76 16.70 11.45
C ILE A 206 1.03 16.67 12.95
N SER A 207 0.05 17.09 13.75
CA SER A 207 0.14 17.00 15.20
C SER A 207 -0.27 15.62 15.69
N ALA A 208 0.61 14.93 16.40
CA ALA A 208 0.31 13.64 17.03
C ALA A 208 -0.61 13.88 18.25
N THR A 209 -1.90 13.64 18.07
CA THR A 209 -2.92 13.82 19.13
C THR A 209 -3.36 12.50 19.76
N ASP A 210 -3.12 11.39 19.07
CA ASP A 210 -3.51 10.05 19.47
C ASP A 210 -2.52 8.99 18.95
N GLU A 211 -2.66 7.74 19.41
CA GLU A 211 -1.76 6.64 19.00
C GLU A 211 -1.86 6.30 17.49
N PRO A 212 -3.05 6.23 16.85
CA PRO A 212 -3.12 6.00 15.41
C PRO A 212 -2.38 7.05 14.57
N THR A 213 -2.47 8.32 14.95
CA THR A 213 -1.73 9.40 14.29
C THR A 213 -0.22 9.28 14.53
N SER A 214 0.19 8.92 15.74
CA SER A 214 1.60 8.69 16.08
C SER A 214 2.18 7.51 15.29
N GLU A 215 1.44 6.43 15.13
CA GLU A 215 1.84 5.29 14.28
C GLU A 215 1.98 5.71 12.81
N SER A 216 1.02 6.46 12.29
CA SER A 216 1.08 6.97 10.92
C SER A 216 2.30 7.87 10.68
N LEU A 217 2.69 8.69 11.65
CA LEU A 217 3.92 9.50 11.59
C LEU A 217 5.19 8.63 11.59
N ARG A 218 5.23 7.56 12.38
CA ARG A 218 6.35 6.58 12.35
C ARG A 218 6.46 5.92 10.98
N LEU A 219 5.34 5.54 10.36
CA LEU A 219 5.32 4.97 9.01
C LEU A 219 5.83 5.94 7.95
N ILE A 220 5.43 7.23 8.00
CA ILE A 220 5.96 8.26 7.11
C ILE A 220 7.48 8.41 7.28
N GLN A 221 7.96 8.43 8.53
CA GLN A 221 9.40 8.56 8.79
C GLN A 221 10.17 7.35 8.26
N ALA A 222 9.70 6.13 8.52
CA ALA A 222 10.31 4.90 8.02
C ALA A 222 10.32 4.87 6.48
N GLU A 223 9.26 5.35 5.83
CA GLU A 223 9.22 5.46 4.37
C GLU A 223 10.24 6.48 3.84
N ALA A 224 10.37 7.63 4.51
CA ALA A 224 11.36 8.64 4.13
C ALA A 224 12.80 8.12 4.28
N ASP A 225 13.09 7.36 5.34
CA ASP A 225 14.40 6.74 5.56
C ASP A 225 14.71 5.65 4.52
N GLU A 226 13.70 4.87 4.12
CA GLU A 226 13.82 3.88 3.05
C GLU A 226 14.10 4.55 1.68
N LEU A 227 13.44 5.67 1.38
CA LEU A 227 13.69 6.42 0.15
C LEU A 227 15.13 6.97 0.09
N ASP A 228 15.67 7.46 1.21
CA ASP A 228 17.07 7.91 1.27
C ASP A 228 18.05 6.73 1.08
N ALA A 229 17.76 5.58 1.69
CA ALA A 229 18.57 4.36 1.48
C ALA A 229 18.54 3.90 0.02
N LEU A 230 17.37 3.91 -0.62
CA LEU A 230 17.22 3.59 -2.04
C LEU A 230 17.96 4.61 -2.94
N ALA A 231 17.93 5.89 -2.59
CA ALA A 231 18.69 6.92 -3.32
C ALA A 231 20.21 6.66 -3.26
N LEU A 232 20.73 6.23 -2.10
CA LEU A 232 22.14 5.83 -1.96
C LEU A 232 22.45 4.57 -2.78
N THR A 233 21.54 3.60 -2.83
CA THR A 233 21.68 2.41 -3.68
C THR A 233 21.79 2.81 -5.16
N VAL A 234 20.95 3.73 -5.62
CA VAL A 234 21.00 4.25 -7.00
C VAL A 234 22.32 4.95 -7.33
N GLU A 235 22.94 5.60 -6.34
CA GLU A 235 24.19 6.35 -6.53
C GLU A 235 25.43 5.44 -6.51
N ASN A 236 25.41 4.36 -5.75
CA ASN A 236 26.60 3.57 -5.44
C ASN A 236 26.62 2.18 -6.10
N GLU A 237 25.47 1.65 -6.48
CA GLU A 237 25.33 0.30 -7.02
C GLU A 237 25.07 0.28 -8.52
N ASP A 238 25.19 -0.90 -9.13
CA ASP A 238 24.83 -1.11 -10.52
C ASP A 238 23.33 -0.83 -10.74
N ARG A 239 23.03 -0.22 -11.90
CA ARG A 239 21.66 0.19 -12.24
C ARG A 239 20.63 -0.95 -12.20
N PHE A 240 21.05 -2.16 -12.60
CA PHE A 240 20.14 -3.32 -12.60
C PHE A 240 19.85 -3.81 -11.17
N TYR A 241 20.87 -3.77 -10.29
CA TYR A 241 20.66 -4.04 -8.88
C TYR A 241 19.74 -3.00 -8.23
N ALA A 242 19.99 -1.72 -8.50
CA ALA A 242 19.19 -0.63 -7.97
C ALA A 242 17.71 -0.71 -8.43
N SER A 243 17.45 -1.01 -9.72
CA SER A 243 16.09 -1.16 -10.22
C SER A 243 15.36 -2.33 -9.57
N LYS A 244 16.03 -3.47 -9.34
CA LYS A 244 15.45 -4.64 -8.69
C LYS A 244 15.08 -4.38 -7.22
N ARG A 245 15.97 -3.74 -6.46
CA ARG A 245 15.68 -3.32 -5.08
C ARG A 245 14.51 -2.34 -5.01
N MET A 246 14.43 -1.41 -5.97
CA MET A 246 13.32 -0.46 -6.06
C MET A 246 12.00 -1.16 -6.34
N THR A 247 11.98 -2.08 -7.31
CA THR A 247 10.79 -2.85 -7.68
C THR A 247 10.32 -3.74 -6.54
N GLU A 248 11.25 -4.39 -5.82
CA GLU A 248 10.92 -5.17 -4.62
C GLU A 248 10.27 -4.29 -3.54
N SER A 249 10.90 -3.15 -3.20
CA SER A 249 10.36 -2.22 -2.21
C SER A 249 8.95 -1.73 -2.58
N TYR A 250 8.76 -1.34 -3.84
CA TYR A 250 7.47 -0.95 -4.38
C TYR A 250 6.43 -2.07 -4.25
N SER A 251 6.77 -3.28 -4.72
CA SER A 251 5.85 -4.43 -4.72
C SER A 251 5.43 -4.82 -3.30
N ARG A 252 6.35 -4.84 -2.35
CA ARG A 252 6.06 -5.13 -0.94
C ARG A 252 5.09 -4.14 -0.32
N LYS A 253 5.32 -2.84 -0.52
CA LYS A 253 4.55 -1.76 0.10
C LYS A 253 3.16 -1.59 -0.51
N THR A 254 3.04 -1.71 -1.83
CA THR A 254 1.72 -1.62 -2.50
C THR A 254 0.78 -2.75 -2.11
N ARG A 255 1.31 -3.88 -1.61
CA ARG A 255 0.53 -5.03 -1.15
C ARG A 255 0.28 -5.04 0.35
N SER A 256 0.79 -4.06 1.10
CA SER A 256 0.69 -3.99 2.57
C SER A 256 1.11 -5.26 3.32
N LYS A 257 1.90 -6.13 2.68
CA LYS A 257 2.39 -7.38 3.29
C LYS A 257 3.43 -7.18 4.41
N ASN A 258 3.82 -5.93 4.68
CA ASN A 258 4.95 -5.62 5.57
C ASN A 258 4.60 -4.98 6.90
N ASP A 259 3.34 -4.70 7.18
CA ASP A 259 2.97 -4.17 8.50
C ASP A 259 2.96 -5.24 9.61
N ARG A 260 3.58 -6.39 9.34
CA ARG A 260 3.96 -7.34 10.36
C ARG A 260 5.25 -6.87 10.98
N ASN A 261 5.13 -6.30 12.16
CA ASN A 261 6.14 -5.93 13.13
C ASN A 261 7.63 -6.05 12.65
N PRO A 262 8.36 -4.96 12.42
CA PRO A 262 9.76 -5.00 11.97
C PRO A 262 10.75 -5.48 13.05
N THR A 263 10.29 -6.10 14.12
CA THR A 263 11.11 -6.51 15.27
C THR A 263 11.49 -8.00 15.28
N VAL A 264 11.84 -8.57 14.13
CA VAL A 264 12.74 -9.71 14.15
C VAL A 264 14.05 -9.23 13.50
N ASP A 265 14.93 -8.73 14.32
CA ASP A 265 16.32 -8.48 13.99
C ASP A 265 16.92 -9.82 13.50
N PRO A 266 17.35 -9.95 12.24
CA PRO A 266 17.97 -11.18 11.76
C PRO A 266 19.31 -11.49 12.42
N SER A 267 19.79 -10.65 13.34
CA SER A 267 21.01 -10.86 14.15
C SER A 267 20.78 -11.61 15.47
N ILE A 268 19.53 -12.01 15.79
CA ILE A 268 19.30 -12.87 16.96
C ILE A 268 19.58 -14.31 16.58
N ASP A 269 20.76 -14.76 16.99
CA ASP A 269 21.26 -16.13 16.92
C ASP A 269 20.22 -17.10 17.55
N PRO A 270 19.69 -18.09 16.79
CA PRO A 270 18.72 -19.05 17.32
C PRO A 270 19.24 -19.89 18.48
N ASP A 271 20.55 -19.92 18.74
CA ASP A 271 21.15 -20.69 19.83
C ASP A 271 21.09 -20.01 21.22
N THR A 272 20.55 -18.79 21.32
CA THR A 272 20.40 -18.12 22.63
C THR A 272 19.06 -18.38 23.34
N LEU A 273 18.15 -19.18 22.77
CA LEU A 273 16.85 -19.52 23.37
C LEU A 273 16.77 -20.91 24.03
N SER A 274 17.92 -21.61 24.18
CA SER A 274 17.97 -22.85 24.93
C SER A 274 18.89 -22.73 26.16
N ASN A 275 18.36 -22.10 27.21
CA ASN A 275 18.78 -22.31 28.61
C ASN A 275 17.63 -21.97 29.55
#